data_e2519a5500f65a075591aa8800441124
#
_entry.id   e2519a5500f65a075591aa8800441124
#
_cell.length_a   1.000
_cell.length_b   1.000
_cell.length_c   1.000
_cell.angle_alpha   90.00
_cell.angle_beta   90.00
_cell.angle_gamma   90.00
#
_symmetry.space_group_name_H-M   'P 1'
#
loop_
_entity.id
_entity.type
_entity.pdbx_description
1 polymer ?
#
loop_
_entity_poly.entity_id
_entity_poly.type
_entity_poly.pdbx_seq_one_letter_code
_entity_poly.pdbx_strand_id
1 'polypeptide(L)'
;MLNVAQVVAQNDWQNPVVFQRNRINAHSPHHGYKTLKDALHNTNAQKRSLNGQWDFRLFEAPANVPESLLSKTLSDDESANWQPIAVPSNWQLQGHDKPIYCNVKYPFAVNPPVVPSENPTGCYRTTFNVTKDELKQRNHIVFEGVNSAFHLWCNGEYVGYSQDSRLPAEFDLSGYLVEGENRLAVMVIRWSDGSYLEDQDMWWLSGIFRDVNLVTKPQHHIQDVFVTPSLGACITY
;
A
#
# COMPACT_ATOMS: atom_id res chain seq x y z
N MET A 1 9.24 -17.76 -2.25
CA MET A 1 9.07 -16.33 -1.89
C MET A 1 9.59 -15.50 -3.04
N LEU A 2 8.83 -14.48 -3.47
CA LEU A 2 9.29 -13.60 -4.55
C LEU A 2 10.27 -12.56 -3.99
N ASN A 3 11.46 -12.50 -4.58
CA ASN A 3 12.43 -11.45 -4.34
C ASN A 3 12.25 -10.30 -5.35
N VAL A 4 13.00 -9.21 -5.21
CA VAL A 4 12.89 -8.03 -6.08
C VAL A 4 13.13 -8.38 -7.54
N ALA A 5 14.16 -9.16 -7.86
CA ALA A 5 14.47 -9.54 -9.24
C ALA A 5 13.34 -10.35 -9.88
N GLN A 6 12.71 -11.24 -9.13
CA GLN A 6 11.55 -12.01 -9.61
C GLN A 6 10.31 -11.13 -9.82
N VAL A 7 10.06 -10.19 -8.93
CA VAL A 7 8.97 -9.21 -9.08
C VAL A 7 9.20 -8.34 -10.31
N VAL A 8 10.42 -7.85 -10.51
CA VAL A 8 10.79 -7.07 -11.70
C VAL A 8 10.62 -7.90 -12.97
N ALA A 9 11.01 -9.18 -12.95
CA ALA A 9 10.85 -10.07 -14.10
C ALA A 9 9.39 -10.37 -14.46
N GLN A 10 8.47 -10.37 -13.47
CA GLN A 10 7.04 -10.54 -13.70
C GLN A 10 6.39 -9.35 -14.37
N ASN A 11 6.91 -8.15 -14.12
CA ASN A 11 6.45 -6.90 -14.73
C ASN A 11 4.94 -6.65 -14.61
N ASP A 12 4.38 -6.92 -13.43
CA ASP A 12 2.94 -6.86 -13.17
C ASP A 12 2.32 -5.49 -13.50
N TRP A 13 3.09 -4.41 -13.34
CA TRP A 13 2.64 -3.04 -13.60
C TRP A 13 2.45 -2.69 -15.10
N GLN A 14 2.73 -3.64 -16.00
CA GLN A 14 2.44 -3.56 -17.44
C GLN A 14 1.59 -4.75 -17.91
N ASN A 15 0.86 -5.38 -16.99
CA ASN A 15 0.04 -6.54 -17.29
C ASN A 15 -1.41 -6.32 -16.80
N PRO A 16 -2.33 -5.88 -17.68
CA PRO A 16 -3.70 -5.55 -17.28
C PRO A 16 -4.53 -6.73 -16.75
N VAL A 17 -4.02 -7.95 -16.85
CA VAL A 17 -4.66 -9.13 -16.25
C VAL A 17 -4.30 -9.25 -14.77
N VAL A 18 -3.21 -8.60 -14.32
CA VAL A 18 -2.69 -8.69 -12.95
C VAL A 18 -2.76 -7.32 -12.28
N PHE A 19 -3.92 -6.95 -11.75
CA PHE A 19 -4.10 -5.70 -10.99
C PHE A 19 -3.90 -5.89 -9.48
N GLN A 20 -3.76 -7.13 -9.01
CA GLN A 20 -3.49 -7.46 -7.61
C GLN A 20 -2.86 -8.85 -7.44
N ARG A 21 -2.10 -9.01 -6.34
CA ARG A 21 -1.66 -10.33 -5.82
C ARG A 21 -1.85 -10.35 -4.31
N ASN A 22 -2.49 -11.38 -3.80
CA ASN A 22 -2.75 -11.59 -2.35
C ASN A 22 -3.47 -10.40 -1.66
N ARG A 23 -3.97 -9.43 -2.40
CA ARG A 23 -4.81 -8.37 -1.86
C ARG A 23 -6.18 -8.96 -1.50
N ILE A 24 -6.70 -8.59 -0.34
CA ILE A 24 -8.05 -8.94 0.07
C ILE A 24 -9.04 -8.26 -0.90
N ASN A 25 -10.12 -8.98 -1.23
CA ASN A 25 -11.15 -8.42 -2.10
C ASN A 25 -11.73 -7.14 -1.49
N ALA A 26 -12.04 -6.17 -2.34
CA ALA A 26 -12.65 -4.92 -1.93
C ALA A 26 -13.96 -5.19 -1.18
N HIS A 27 -14.17 -4.48 -0.09
CA HIS A 27 -15.35 -4.58 0.76
C HIS A 27 -15.71 -3.20 1.33
N SER A 28 -16.90 -3.09 1.90
CA SER A 28 -17.33 -1.84 2.56
C SER A 28 -16.38 -1.50 3.73
N PRO A 29 -15.89 -0.24 3.81
CA PRO A 29 -15.06 0.19 4.93
C PRO A 29 -15.82 0.03 6.26
N HIS A 30 -15.24 -0.72 7.20
CA HIS A 30 -15.77 -0.85 8.55
C HIS A 30 -14.65 -1.10 9.55
N HIS A 31 -14.93 -0.84 10.81
CA HIS A 31 -13.99 -1.02 11.91
C HIS A 31 -14.62 -1.85 13.03
N GLY A 32 -13.81 -2.70 13.64
CA GLY A 32 -14.18 -3.40 14.88
C GLY A 32 -13.98 -2.51 16.09
N TYR A 33 -14.83 -2.71 17.10
CA TYR A 33 -14.74 -2.07 18.41
C TYR A 33 -14.86 -3.13 19.50
N LYS A 34 -14.17 -2.92 20.62
CA LYS A 34 -14.22 -3.87 21.75
C LYS A 34 -15.54 -3.82 22.50
N THR A 35 -16.20 -2.67 22.52
CA THR A 35 -17.45 -2.46 23.25
C THR A 35 -18.46 -1.67 22.42
N LEU A 36 -19.76 -1.86 22.72
CA LEU A 36 -20.82 -1.06 22.11
C LEU A 36 -20.64 0.44 22.38
N LYS A 37 -20.16 0.80 23.58
CA LYS A 37 -19.87 2.20 23.93
C LYS A 37 -18.81 2.80 23.00
N ASP A 38 -17.74 2.07 22.73
CA ASP A 38 -16.69 2.52 21.80
C ASP A 38 -17.25 2.71 20.40
N ALA A 39 -18.09 1.78 19.94
CA ALA A 39 -18.72 1.88 18.62
C ALA A 39 -19.65 3.09 18.51
N LEU A 40 -20.48 3.35 19.51
CA LEU A 40 -21.40 4.50 19.53
C LEU A 40 -20.69 5.85 19.56
N HIS A 41 -19.50 5.91 20.15
CA HIS A 41 -18.70 7.14 20.24
C HIS A 41 -17.55 7.21 19.24
N ASN A 42 -17.41 6.21 18.39
CA ASN A 42 -16.30 6.08 17.44
C ASN A 42 -14.92 6.22 18.12
N THR A 43 -14.75 5.58 19.27
CA THR A 43 -13.52 5.59 20.06
C THR A 43 -12.90 4.20 20.14
N ASN A 44 -11.57 4.13 20.34
CA ASN A 44 -10.85 2.87 20.51
C ASN A 44 -11.12 1.83 19.40
N ALA A 45 -11.25 2.29 18.14
CA ALA A 45 -11.30 1.38 17.00
C ALA A 45 -10.07 0.45 17.02
N GLN A 46 -10.25 -0.81 16.61
CA GLN A 46 -9.15 -1.79 16.49
C GLN A 46 -8.28 -1.50 15.25
N LYS A 47 -7.79 -0.27 15.18
CA LYS A 47 -7.02 0.31 14.10
C LYS A 47 -5.89 1.14 14.69
N ARG A 48 -4.66 0.89 14.23
CA ARG A 48 -3.46 1.63 14.61
C ARG A 48 -2.85 2.25 13.38
N SER A 49 -2.64 3.57 13.39
CA SER A 49 -1.95 4.28 12.31
C SER A 49 -0.46 3.91 12.30
N LEU A 50 0.06 3.72 11.11
CA LEU A 50 1.50 3.61 10.82
C LEU A 50 2.01 4.87 10.10
N ASN A 51 1.21 5.94 10.05
CA ASN A 51 1.64 7.23 9.52
C ASN A 51 2.82 7.80 10.32
N GLY A 52 3.60 8.64 9.68
CA GLY A 52 4.74 9.30 10.32
C GLY A 52 5.94 9.38 9.40
N GLN A 53 7.12 9.39 9.97
CA GLN A 53 8.36 9.38 9.19
C GLN A 53 8.74 7.94 8.84
N TRP A 54 8.90 7.69 7.54
CA TRP A 54 9.42 6.46 6.99
C TRP A 54 10.78 6.71 6.36
N ASP A 55 11.58 5.69 6.19
CA ASP A 55 12.78 5.75 5.36
C ASP A 55 12.39 5.64 3.89
N PHE A 56 13.01 6.44 3.04
CA PHE A 56 12.71 6.52 1.60
C PHE A 56 13.97 6.54 0.75
N ARG A 57 13.90 5.88 -0.41
CA ARG A 57 14.92 5.97 -1.45
C ARG A 57 14.26 5.90 -2.82
N LEU A 58 14.62 6.83 -3.71
CA LEU A 58 14.12 6.88 -5.09
C LEU A 58 15.13 6.22 -6.04
N PHE A 59 14.61 5.46 -6.99
CA PHE A 59 15.35 4.83 -8.10
C PHE A 59 14.76 5.27 -9.44
N GLU A 60 15.57 5.23 -10.50
CA GLU A 60 15.14 5.63 -11.84
C GLU A 60 14.12 4.68 -12.46
N ALA A 61 14.17 3.38 -12.08
CA ALA A 61 13.26 2.36 -12.56
C ALA A 61 13.20 1.16 -11.59
N PRO A 62 12.16 0.31 -11.66
CA PRO A 62 12.07 -0.91 -10.85
C PRO A 62 13.28 -1.82 -10.98
N ALA A 63 13.88 -1.89 -12.18
CA ALA A 63 15.07 -2.71 -12.46
C ALA A 63 16.34 -2.23 -11.73
N ASN A 64 16.36 -0.98 -11.25
CA ASN A 64 17.49 -0.42 -10.52
C ASN A 64 17.39 -0.65 -9.00
N VAL A 65 16.29 -1.22 -8.51
CA VAL A 65 16.11 -1.51 -7.09
C VAL A 65 16.97 -2.72 -6.70
N PRO A 66 17.94 -2.57 -5.77
CA PRO A 66 18.76 -3.69 -5.32
C PRO A 66 17.93 -4.75 -4.60
N GLU A 67 18.25 -6.00 -4.84
CA GLU A 67 17.54 -7.14 -4.24
C GLU A 67 17.59 -7.12 -2.69
N SER A 68 18.73 -6.71 -2.15
CA SER A 68 18.97 -6.62 -0.71
C SER A 68 18.13 -5.55 -0.01
N LEU A 69 17.67 -4.52 -0.73
CA LEU A 69 17.01 -3.36 -0.17
C LEU A 69 15.70 -3.69 0.58
N LEU A 70 14.98 -4.71 0.13
CA LEU A 70 13.69 -5.14 0.68
C LEU A 70 13.82 -6.43 1.52
N SER A 71 15.07 -6.90 1.72
CA SER A 71 15.35 -8.08 2.52
C SER A 71 15.18 -7.83 4.04
N LYS A 72 15.16 -8.90 4.81
CA LYS A 72 15.03 -8.85 6.27
C LYS A 72 16.24 -8.20 6.95
N THR A 73 17.43 -8.46 6.42
CA THR A 73 18.70 -7.93 6.94
C THR A 73 19.26 -6.92 5.97
N LEU A 74 19.52 -5.70 6.45
CA LEU A 74 20.27 -4.71 5.68
C LEU A 74 21.76 -4.93 5.93
N SER A 75 22.58 -4.82 4.90
CA SER A 75 23.99 -4.55 5.07
C SER A 75 24.18 -3.10 5.53
N ASP A 76 25.22 -2.83 6.33
CA ASP A 76 25.53 -1.48 6.83
C ASP A 76 25.73 -0.46 5.69
N ASP A 77 26.21 -0.89 4.53
CA ASP A 77 26.35 -0.09 3.31
C ASP A 77 25.02 0.39 2.71
N GLU A 78 23.94 -0.34 2.94
CA GLU A 78 22.61 -0.01 2.41
C GLU A 78 21.87 0.99 3.29
N SER A 79 22.27 1.18 4.53
CA SER A 79 21.69 2.16 5.45
C SER A 79 22.02 3.61 5.06
N ALA A 80 23.15 3.82 4.38
CA ALA A 80 23.74 5.14 4.15
C ALA A 80 22.96 6.06 3.18
N ASN A 81 22.00 5.56 2.40
CA ASN A 81 21.32 6.32 1.35
C ASN A 81 19.80 6.48 1.56
N TRP A 82 19.30 6.17 2.74
CA TRP A 82 17.90 6.40 3.09
C TRP A 82 17.69 7.82 3.60
N GLN A 83 16.60 8.44 3.18
CA GLN A 83 16.18 9.75 3.64
C GLN A 83 14.80 9.66 4.30
N PRO A 84 14.51 10.47 5.32
CA PRO A 84 13.20 10.48 5.92
C PRO A 84 12.17 11.08 4.96
N ILE A 85 10.99 10.45 4.89
CA ILE A 85 9.83 10.95 4.16
C ILE A 85 8.58 10.87 5.02
N ALA A 86 7.72 11.89 4.96
CA ALA A 86 6.43 11.84 5.61
C ALA A 86 5.48 10.86 4.89
N VAL A 87 4.80 10.01 5.63
CA VAL A 87 3.69 9.18 5.16
C VAL A 87 2.46 9.54 6.00
N PRO A 88 1.34 9.94 5.39
CA PRO A 88 1.11 10.04 3.94
C PRO A 88 1.76 11.26 3.28
N SER A 89 2.26 11.08 2.07
CA SER A 89 2.64 12.19 1.17
C SER A 89 2.88 11.72 -0.26
N ASN A 90 2.94 12.68 -1.18
CA ASN A 90 3.50 12.43 -2.51
C ASN A 90 4.99 12.79 -2.47
N TRP A 91 5.86 11.92 -2.99
CA TRP A 91 7.31 12.15 -2.92
C TRP A 91 7.78 13.38 -3.68
N GLN A 92 7.06 13.80 -4.76
CA GLN A 92 7.37 15.02 -5.50
C GLN A 92 7.20 16.28 -4.63
N LEU A 93 6.24 16.26 -3.70
CA LEU A 93 6.02 17.38 -2.77
C LEU A 93 7.01 17.37 -1.59
N GLN A 94 7.80 16.32 -1.45
CA GLN A 94 8.88 16.18 -0.47
C GLN A 94 10.27 16.43 -1.08
N GLY A 95 10.33 16.92 -2.33
CA GLY A 95 11.58 17.25 -3.00
C GLY A 95 12.24 16.13 -3.78
N HIS A 96 11.55 14.99 -3.92
CA HIS A 96 12.02 13.86 -4.73
C HIS A 96 11.27 13.84 -6.06
N ASP A 97 12.00 13.76 -7.20
CA ASP A 97 11.42 13.78 -8.53
C ASP A 97 10.66 15.10 -8.85
N LYS A 98 10.00 15.18 -10.00
CA LYS A 98 9.29 16.37 -10.46
C LYS A 98 7.80 16.13 -10.60
N PRO A 99 6.95 17.05 -10.09
CA PRO A 99 5.52 17.03 -10.38
C PRO A 99 5.30 17.34 -11.87
N ILE A 100 4.36 16.65 -12.50
CA ILE A 100 3.97 16.86 -13.89
C ILE A 100 2.48 17.18 -13.90
N TYR A 101 2.09 18.15 -14.74
CA TYR A 101 0.70 18.43 -15.03
C TYR A 101 0.48 18.42 -16.56
N CYS A 102 -0.47 17.60 -16.98
CA CYS A 102 -0.96 17.53 -18.36
C CYS A 102 -2.46 17.32 -18.31
N ASN A 103 -3.24 18.23 -18.89
CA ASN A 103 -4.70 18.12 -18.84
C ASN A 103 -5.20 16.92 -19.70
N VAL A 104 -5.00 16.99 -21.04
CA VAL A 104 -5.58 16.01 -21.97
C VAL A 104 -4.56 15.10 -22.66
N LYS A 105 -3.31 15.18 -22.26
CA LYS A 105 -2.21 14.41 -22.86
C LYS A 105 -1.48 13.62 -21.79
N TYR A 106 -1.12 12.39 -22.14
CA TYR A 106 -0.18 11.64 -21.30
C TYR A 106 1.21 12.29 -21.35
N PRO A 107 1.96 12.30 -20.23
CA PRO A 107 3.33 12.83 -20.20
C PRO A 107 4.35 11.91 -20.86
N PHE A 108 3.89 10.83 -21.49
CA PHE A 108 4.71 9.82 -22.20
C PHE A 108 3.98 9.30 -23.45
N ALA A 109 4.68 8.53 -24.28
CA ALA A 109 4.12 7.95 -25.51
C ALA A 109 3.00 6.96 -25.17
N VAL A 110 1.85 7.12 -25.84
CA VAL A 110 0.64 6.28 -25.62
C VAL A 110 0.84 4.94 -26.33
N ASN A 111 1.07 3.88 -25.58
CA ASN A 111 1.19 2.51 -26.07
C ASN A 111 0.76 1.49 -24.99
N PRO A 112 -0.52 1.50 -24.55
CA PRO A 112 -0.97 0.63 -23.48
C PRO A 112 -0.81 -0.86 -23.85
N PRO A 113 -0.40 -1.72 -22.90
CA PRO A 113 -0.20 -1.43 -21.47
C PRO A 113 1.23 -0.98 -21.13
N VAL A 114 2.08 -0.74 -22.13
CA VAL A 114 3.50 -0.43 -21.94
C VAL A 114 3.67 0.97 -21.37
N VAL A 115 4.42 1.09 -20.28
CA VAL A 115 4.80 2.36 -19.66
C VAL A 115 6.28 2.68 -19.94
N PRO A 116 6.74 3.93 -19.71
CA PRO A 116 8.13 4.30 -19.93
C PRO A 116 9.12 3.40 -19.20
N SER A 117 10.28 3.14 -19.81
CA SER A 117 11.39 2.43 -19.15
C SER A 117 12.02 3.26 -18.03
N GLU A 118 12.07 4.58 -18.17
CA GLU A 118 12.33 5.51 -17.08
C GLU A 118 11.05 5.63 -16.26
N ASN A 119 11.02 4.88 -15.17
CA ASN A 119 9.83 4.71 -14.33
C ASN A 119 10.22 4.88 -12.87
N PRO A 120 10.25 6.13 -12.36
CA PRO A 120 10.67 6.41 -11.00
C PRO A 120 10.01 5.49 -10.00
N THR A 121 10.82 4.87 -9.15
CA THR A 121 10.39 3.84 -8.21
C THR A 121 10.83 4.23 -6.81
N GLY A 122 9.85 4.51 -5.95
CA GLY A 122 10.08 4.88 -4.56
C GLY A 122 10.05 3.64 -3.65
N CYS A 123 11.17 3.39 -2.97
CA CYS A 123 11.23 2.35 -1.93
C CYS A 123 11.03 2.99 -0.57
N TYR A 124 10.10 2.45 0.20
CA TYR A 124 9.76 2.88 1.55
C TYR A 124 10.02 1.76 2.53
N ARG A 125 10.39 2.10 3.75
CA ARG A 125 10.44 1.14 4.85
C ARG A 125 10.08 1.80 6.18
N THR A 126 9.48 1.00 7.06
CA THR A 126 9.21 1.39 8.44
C THR A 126 9.21 0.17 9.34
N THR A 127 9.24 0.40 10.64
CA THR A 127 9.09 -0.66 11.65
C THR A 127 7.89 -0.38 12.56
N PHE A 128 7.33 -1.45 13.10
CA PHE A 128 6.25 -1.40 14.07
C PHE A 128 6.30 -2.61 15.00
N ASN A 129 5.81 -2.45 16.22
CA ASN A 129 5.81 -3.52 17.19
C ASN A 129 4.46 -4.25 17.23
N VAL A 130 4.51 -5.57 17.41
CA VAL A 130 3.33 -6.42 17.58
C VAL A 130 3.47 -7.19 18.90
N THR A 131 2.42 -7.17 19.71
CA THR A 131 2.38 -7.90 20.97
C THR A 131 1.99 -9.36 20.75
N LYS A 132 2.33 -10.21 21.74
CA LYS A 132 1.92 -11.63 21.74
C LYS A 132 0.39 -11.82 21.64
N ASP A 133 -0.39 -10.90 22.17
CA ASP A 133 -1.84 -10.98 22.09
C ASP A 133 -2.39 -10.54 20.73
N GLU A 134 -1.76 -9.58 20.08
CA GLU A 134 -2.09 -9.23 18.69
C GLU A 134 -1.77 -10.39 17.72
N LEU A 135 -0.70 -11.15 17.94
CA LEU A 135 -0.37 -12.33 17.13
C LEU A 135 -1.43 -13.43 17.18
N LYS A 136 -2.27 -13.49 18.21
CA LYS A 136 -3.39 -14.43 18.30
C LYS A 136 -4.59 -14.03 17.48
N GLN A 137 -4.58 -12.84 16.90
CA GLN A 137 -5.65 -12.23 16.11
C GLN A 137 -5.28 -12.18 14.63
N ARG A 138 -6.22 -11.77 13.78
CA ARG A 138 -5.94 -11.41 12.40
C ARG A 138 -5.39 -9.99 12.35
N ASN A 139 -4.28 -9.81 11.63
CA ASN A 139 -3.64 -8.52 11.50
C ASN A 139 -3.58 -8.16 10.01
N HIS A 140 -4.33 -7.14 9.61
CA HIS A 140 -4.37 -6.67 8.25
C HIS A 140 -3.69 -5.31 8.16
N ILE A 141 -2.95 -5.09 7.09
CA ILE A 141 -2.47 -3.75 6.74
C ILE A 141 -3.35 -3.17 5.64
N VAL A 142 -3.74 -1.92 5.81
CA VAL A 142 -4.57 -1.18 4.85
C VAL A 142 -3.82 0.06 4.40
N PHE A 143 -3.53 0.13 3.11
CA PHE A 143 -3.06 1.35 2.43
C PHE A 143 -4.29 2.03 1.83
N GLU A 144 -4.67 3.18 2.34
CA GLU A 144 -5.88 3.90 1.88
C GLU A 144 -5.72 4.55 0.50
N GLY A 145 -4.48 4.66 0.01
CA GLY A 145 -4.16 5.14 -1.33
C GLY A 145 -2.67 5.19 -1.62
N VAL A 146 -2.27 4.54 -2.72
CA VAL A 146 -0.88 4.51 -3.21
C VAL A 146 -0.90 4.67 -4.73
N ASN A 147 -0.17 5.63 -5.28
CA ASN A 147 -0.13 5.91 -6.71
C ASN A 147 1.25 5.55 -7.32
N SER A 148 1.31 4.78 -8.41
CA SER A 148 0.23 4.16 -9.18
C SER A 148 0.07 2.66 -8.86
N ALA A 149 1.17 1.94 -8.61
CA ALA A 149 1.20 0.53 -8.26
C ALA A 149 2.24 0.27 -7.19
N PHE A 150 2.08 -0.78 -6.40
CA PHE A 150 3.09 -1.11 -5.39
C PHE A 150 3.16 -2.59 -5.06
N HIS A 151 4.35 -3.01 -4.65
CA HIS A 151 4.63 -4.31 -4.05
C HIS A 151 4.95 -4.13 -2.57
N LEU A 152 4.54 -5.12 -1.76
CA LEU A 152 4.68 -5.11 -0.30
C LEU A 152 5.48 -6.32 0.19
N TRP A 153 6.39 -6.08 1.13
CA TRP A 153 7.10 -7.10 1.91
C TRP A 153 6.92 -6.83 3.40
N CYS A 154 6.83 -7.91 4.17
CA CYS A 154 6.86 -7.87 5.63
C CYS A 154 7.95 -8.83 6.12
N ASN A 155 8.86 -8.35 6.98
CA ASN A 155 9.98 -9.11 7.51
C ASN A 155 10.84 -9.80 6.42
N GLY A 156 10.95 -9.16 5.24
CA GLY A 156 11.67 -9.69 4.08
C GLY A 156 10.91 -10.73 3.26
N GLU A 157 9.69 -11.05 3.62
CA GLU A 157 8.82 -11.95 2.89
C GLU A 157 7.84 -11.17 2.01
N TYR A 158 7.68 -11.59 0.75
CA TYR A 158 6.74 -10.97 -0.18
C TYR A 158 5.30 -11.20 0.26
N VAL A 159 4.56 -10.10 0.42
CA VAL A 159 3.16 -10.12 0.83
C VAL A 159 2.23 -10.05 -0.38
N GLY A 160 2.43 -9.03 -1.24
CA GLY A 160 1.51 -8.87 -2.36
C GLY A 160 1.76 -7.64 -3.23
N TYR A 161 0.80 -7.41 -4.14
CA TYR A 161 0.81 -6.34 -5.14
C TYR A 161 -0.58 -5.70 -5.26
N SER A 162 -0.62 -4.40 -5.54
CA SER A 162 -1.87 -3.69 -5.83
C SER A 162 -1.66 -2.55 -6.82
N GLN A 163 -2.64 -2.39 -7.68
CA GLN A 163 -2.95 -1.19 -8.45
C GLN A 163 -4.27 -0.59 -7.93
N ASP A 164 -4.77 0.45 -8.60
CA ASP A 164 -5.94 1.23 -8.23
C ASP A 164 -5.61 2.23 -7.10
N SER A 165 -5.05 3.36 -7.53
CA SER A 165 -4.45 4.35 -6.63
C SER A 165 -5.43 4.99 -5.65
N ARG A 166 -6.72 4.98 -5.94
CA ARG A 166 -7.73 5.75 -5.20
C ARG A 166 -8.53 4.92 -4.21
N LEU A 167 -8.46 3.59 -4.31
CA LEU A 167 -9.14 2.67 -3.42
C LEU A 167 -8.17 2.05 -2.40
N PRO A 168 -8.67 1.63 -1.24
CA PRO A 168 -7.86 0.94 -0.25
C PRO A 168 -7.32 -0.39 -0.76
N ALA A 169 -6.07 -0.69 -0.43
CA ALA A 169 -5.44 -1.98 -0.64
C ALA A 169 -5.18 -2.64 0.72
N GLU A 170 -5.84 -3.76 0.99
CA GLU A 170 -5.77 -4.50 2.26
C GLU A 170 -5.06 -5.83 2.05
N PHE A 171 -4.14 -6.18 2.97
CA PHE A 171 -3.39 -7.45 2.97
C PHE A 171 -3.40 -8.09 4.36
N ASP A 172 -3.53 -9.41 4.42
CA ASP A 172 -3.39 -10.16 5.66
C ASP A 172 -1.90 -10.36 5.98
N LEU A 173 -1.45 -9.77 7.08
CA LEU A 173 -0.09 -9.91 7.60
C LEU A 173 0.06 -11.02 8.63
N SER A 174 -1.00 -11.69 9.05
CA SER A 174 -0.99 -12.61 10.21
C SER A 174 0.07 -13.71 10.11
N GLY A 175 0.38 -14.18 8.90
CA GLY A 175 1.39 -15.21 8.65
C GLY A 175 2.84 -14.71 8.59
N TYR A 176 3.05 -13.39 8.58
CA TYR A 176 4.36 -12.75 8.39
C TYR A 176 4.92 -12.12 9.67
N LEU A 177 4.05 -11.91 10.68
CA LEU A 177 4.40 -11.16 11.89
C LEU A 177 5.11 -12.01 12.94
N VAL A 178 5.99 -11.36 13.69
CA VAL A 178 6.65 -11.91 14.88
C VAL A 178 6.37 -11.05 16.09
N GLU A 179 6.54 -11.60 17.31
CA GLU A 179 6.46 -10.81 18.54
C GLU A 179 7.59 -9.78 18.58
N GLY A 180 7.27 -8.55 18.95
CA GLY A 180 8.22 -7.43 18.97
C GLY A 180 8.23 -6.67 17.66
N GLU A 181 9.41 -6.24 17.24
CA GLU A 181 9.61 -5.41 16.07
C GLU A 181 9.40 -6.19 14.78
N ASN A 182 8.58 -5.62 13.89
CA ASN A 182 8.32 -6.08 12.53
C ASN A 182 8.67 -4.97 11.56
N ARG A 183 9.07 -5.33 10.36
CA ARG A 183 9.51 -4.42 9.32
C ARG A 183 8.61 -4.52 8.09
N LEU A 184 8.17 -3.38 7.60
CA LEU A 184 7.53 -3.23 6.28
C LEU A 184 8.52 -2.65 5.29
N ALA A 185 8.46 -3.13 4.06
CA ALA A 185 9.10 -2.55 2.91
C ALA A 185 8.10 -2.47 1.75
N VAL A 186 8.05 -1.33 1.08
CA VAL A 186 7.11 -1.06 -0.01
C VAL A 186 7.87 -0.50 -1.20
N MET A 187 7.66 -1.08 -2.37
CA MET A 187 8.18 -0.59 -3.64
C MET A 187 7.03 0.02 -4.44
N VAL A 188 6.98 1.34 -4.53
CA VAL A 188 5.96 2.09 -5.26
C VAL A 188 6.49 2.48 -6.63
N ILE A 189 5.75 2.15 -7.67
CA ILE A 189 6.09 2.36 -9.08
C ILE A 189 5.26 3.52 -9.61
N ARG A 190 5.93 4.52 -10.23
CA ARG A 190 5.26 5.73 -10.70
C ARG A 190 4.27 5.48 -11.82
N TRP A 191 4.66 4.68 -12.82
CA TRP A 191 3.87 4.41 -14.00
C TRP A 191 3.47 2.94 -14.06
N SER A 192 2.17 2.69 -14.22
CA SER A 192 1.61 1.37 -14.46
C SER A 192 0.62 1.42 -15.61
N ASP A 193 0.16 0.29 -16.08
CA ASP A 193 -0.93 0.23 -17.05
C ASP A 193 -2.21 0.90 -16.52
N GLY A 194 -2.41 0.92 -15.18
CA GLY A 194 -3.43 1.73 -14.52
C GLY A 194 -3.31 3.23 -14.80
N SER A 195 -2.11 3.74 -15.05
CA SER A 195 -1.90 5.16 -15.38
C SER A 195 -2.65 5.61 -16.65
N TYR A 196 -2.97 4.69 -17.56
CA TYR A 196 -3.78 4.99 -18.74
C TYR A 196 -5.28 5.19 -18.43
N LEU A 197 -5.74 4.75 -17.26
CA LEU A 197 -7.15 4.80 -16.86
C LEU A 197 -7.42 5.77 -15.70
N GLU A 198 -6.43 5.98 -14.84
CA GLU A 198 -6.59 6.68 -13.56
C GLU A 198 -6.41 8.19 -13.65
N ASP A 199 -5.78 8.68 -14.72
CA ASP A 199 -5.58 10.12 -14.88
C ASP A 199 -6.89 10.80 -15.27
N GLN A 200 -7.12 11.91 -14.58
CA GLN A 200 -8.17 12.87 -14.85
C GLN A 200 -7.47 14.22 -15.07
N ASP A 201 -8.14 15.33 -14.96
CA ASP A 201 -7.51 16.65 -14.96
C ASP A 201 -6.84 16.92 -13.60
N MET A 202 -5.68 16.31 -13.38
CA MET A 202 -4.93 16.41 -12.11
C MET A 202 -3.43 16.30 -12.31
N TRP A 203 -2.69 16.62 -11.25
CA TRP A 203 -1.24 16.43 -11.20
C TRP A 203 -0.86 14.95 -11.16
N TRP A 204 0.14 14.58 -11.93
CA TRP A 204 0.80 13.27 -11.87
C TRP A 204 1.74 13.22 -10.67
N LEU A 205 1.21 12.82 -9.54
CA LEU A 205 1.94 12.66 -8.28
C LEU A 205 1.93 11.19 -7.86
N SER A 206 2.97 10.77 -7.16
CA SER A 206 3.14 9.37 -6.76
C SER A 206 3.55 9.24 -5.31
N GLY A 207 3.38 8.05 -4.75
CA GLY A 207 3.74 7.74 -3.37
C GLY A 207 2.58 7.18 -2.56
N ILE A 208 2.82 6.98 -1.28
CA ILE A 208 1.82 6.59 -0.29
C ILE A 208 1.14 7.88 0.18
N PHE A 209 0.07 8.29 -0.49
CA PHE A 209 -0.52 9.62 -0.31
C PHE A 209 -1.73 9.66 0.62
N ARG A 210 -2.16 8.50 1.12
CA ARG A 210 -3.20 8.36 2.16
C ARG A 210 -2.70 7.50 3.30
N ASP A 211 -3.49 7.41 4.36
CA ASP A 211 -3.16 6.71 5.59
C ASP A 211 -2.72 5.26 5.37
N VAL A 212 -1.81 4.81 6.20
CA VAL A 212 -1.46 3.40 6.36
C VAL A 212 -1.88 2.95 7.75
N ASN A 213 -2.68 1.90 7.82
CA ASN A 213 -3.26 1.42 9.06
C ASN A 213 -3.01 -0.07 9.27
N LEU A 214 -2.63 -0.44 10.49
CA LEU A 214 -2.68 -1.82 10.95
C LEU A 214 -4.03 -2.04 11.64
N VAL A 215 -4.83 -2.98 11.13
CA VAL A 215 -6.16 -3.31 11.65
C VAL A 215 -6.09 -4.70 12.28
N THR A 216 -6.42 -4.79 13.56
CA THR A 216 -6.45 -6.06 14.28
C THR A 216 -7.90 -6.54 14.39
N LYS A 217 -8.18 -7.74 13.92
CA LYS A 217 -9.52 -8.36 13.89
C LYS A 217 -9.52 -9.66 14.70
N PRO A 218 -10.60 -10.01 15.41
CA PRO A 218 -10.74 -11.36 15.98
C PRO A 218 -10.60 -12.44 14.92
N GLN A 219 -10.25 -13.68 15.31
CA GLN A 219 -10.16 -14.81 14.37
C GLN A 219 -11.49 -15.02 13.61
N HIS A 220 -12.61 -14.86 14.30
CA HIS A 220 -13.95 -14.84 13.70
C HIS A 220 -14.46 -13.40 13.69
N HIS A 221 -14.62 -12.83 12.52
CA HIS A 221 -15.05 -11.44 12.32
C HIS A 221 -15.93 -11.31 11.08
N ILE A 222 -16.65 -10.22 10.99
CA ILE A 222 -17.40 -9.84 9.79
C ILE A 222 -16.38 -9.28 8.78
N GLN A 223 -16.28 -9.91 7.62
CA GLN A 223 -15.35 -9.49 6.56
C GLN A 223 -15.96 -8.43 5.65
N ASP A 224 -17.25 -8.51 5.40
CA ASP A 224 -17.96 -7.55 4.54
C ASP A 224 -19.41 -7.37 5.00
N VAL A 225 -19.98 -6.20 4.72
CA VAL A 225 -21.37 -5.85 4.98
C VAL A 225 -21.95 -5.21 3.72
N PHE A 226 -22.85 -5.91 3.07
CA PHE A 226 -23.56 -5.40 1.91
C PHE A 226 -24.97 -4.95 2.32
N VAL A 227 -25.25 -3.64 2.16
CA VAL A 227 -26.53 -3.04 2.54
C VAL A 227 -27.36 -2.77 1.27
N THR A 228 -28.52 -3.42 1.15
CA THR A 228 -29.45 -3.19 0.06
C THR A 228 -30.66 -2.42 0.56
N PRO A 229 -30.73 -1.09 0.36
CA PRO A 229 -31.92 -0.32 0.74
C PRO A 229 -33.06 -0.59 -0.25
N SER A 230 -34.31 -0.64 0.25
CA SER A 230 -35.51 -0.72 -0.58
C SER A 230 -36.50 0.38 -0.22
N LEU A 231 -37.13 0.99 -1.21
CA LEU A 231 -38.23 1.94 -1.00
C LEU A 231 -39.48 1.17 -0.58
N GLY A 232 -40.07 1.52 0.57
CA GLY A 232 -41.31 0.92 1.06
C GLY A 232 -41.19 0.07 2.32
N ALA A 233 -39.99 -0.15 2.88
CA ALA A 233 -39.84 -0.74 4.20
C ALA A 233 -39.99 0.37 5.27
N CYS A 234 -41.15 0.43 5.92
CA CYS A 234 -41.30 1.22 7.14
C CYS A 234 -40.67 0.42 8.29
N ILE A 235 -39.49 0.87 8.77
CA ILE A 235 -38.89 0.31 9.99
C ILE A 235 -39.59 1.01 11.17
N THR A 236 -40.52 0.34 11.79
CA THR A 236 -41.00 0.72 13.11
C THR A 236 -40.10 0.12 14.18
N TYR A 237 -39.47 0.99 14.99
CA TYR A 237 -38.69 0.59 16.17
C TYR A 237 -39.61 0.32 17.38
#